data_10d8be6433cbc6b21d022eb83059d3db
#
_entry.id   10d8be6433cbc6b21d022eb83059d3db
#
_cell.length_a   1.000
_cell.length_b   1.000
_cell.length_c   1.000
_cell.angle_alpha   90.00
_cell.angle_beta   90.00
_cell.angle_gamma   90.00
#
_symmetry.space_group_name_H-M   'P 1'
#
loop_
_entity.id
_entity.type
_entity.pdbx_description
1 polymer ?
#
loop_
_entity_poly.entity_id
_entity_poly.type
_entity_poly.pdbx_seq_one_letter_code
_entity_poly.pdbx_strand_id
1 'polypeptide(L)'
;MNEKRPNVVFVLTDDQGYGDLGCTGNPDIQTPQIDEFYKEAVRLTDYHVAPLCAPTRGAIFTGRRPLRNGVWATCWGRSILHEGETSLADVFRDNGYATGLFGKWHLGDNYPYRPQDRGFTEVVAHKGGGVGQTPDFWGNNYFDDSYYQNGKLTRYEGYCTDVWFDAAERFIESHLDEPFFACITTNAPHEPYLVEEKYAAPYRENENIVHPEFYGMISNIDLNFGRLRKKLSDWGIEDNTVLIFMTDNGTSGGCEIDGNEHVLRGYNAGMRGMKTSYYDGGHRVPFFIRWPNGGLDGGRDVEDTS
;
A
#
# COMPACT_ATOMS: atom_id res chain seq x y z
N MET A 1 -30.77 1.26 18.02
CA MET A 1 -30.18 2.07 16.92
C MET A 1 -29.44 1.08 16.02
N ASN A 2 -29.80 0.97 14.74
CA ASN A 2 -28.97 0.19 13.82
C ASN A 2 -27.62 0.93 13.70
N GLU A 3 -26.59 0.42 14.34
CA GLU A 3 -25.25 0.95 14.15
C GLU A 3 -24.90 0.82 12.66
N LYS A 4 -24.61 1.95 12.03
CA LYS A 4 -24.21 1.97 10.61
C LYS A 4 -22.89 1.20 10.52
N ARG A 5 -22.84 0.14 9.71
CA ARG A 5 -21.61 -0.63 9.49
C ARG A 5 -20.48 0.30 9.04
N PRO A 6 -19.24 0.14 9.55
CA PRO A 6 -18.13 1.01 9.17
C PRO A 6 -17.73 0.80 7.71
N ASN A 7 -17.31 1.86 7.06
CA ASN A 7 -16.54 1.77 5.83
C ASN A 7 -15.11 1.31 6.14
N VAL A 8 -14.43 0.76 5.17
CA VAL A 8 -13.02 0.38 5.31
C VAL A 8 -12.23 0.95 4.14
N VAL A 9 -11.20 1.72 4.45
CA VAL A 9 -10.21 2.21 3.48
C VAL A 9 -8.85 1.67 3.89
N PHE A 10 -8.22 0.91 3.00
CA PHE A 10 -6.94 0.27 3.22
C PHE A 10 -5.91 0.80 2.22
N VAL A 11 -4.92 1.54 2.71
CA VAL A 11 -3.80 2.06 1.91
C VAL A 11 -2.58 1.21 2.18
N LEU A 12 -2.08 0.55 1.13
CA LEU A 12 -0.92 -0.35 1.16
C LEU A 12 0.12 0.12 0.14
N THR A 13 1.28 0.54 0.60
CA THR A 13 2.40 0.92 -0.27
C THR A 13 3.33 -0.25 -0.56
N ASP A 14 4.13 -0.13 -1.62
CA ASP A 14 5.01 -1.19 -2.13
C ASP A 14 6.48 -0.82 -1.93
N ASP A 15 7.24 -1.65 -1.22
CA ASP A 15 8.67 -1.46 -0.98
C ASP A 15 9.06 -0.26 -0.10
N GLN A 16 8.13 0.30 0.63
CA GLN A 16 8.37 1.35 1.62
C GLN A 16 8.65 0.71 3.00
N GLY A 17 9.80 0.96 3.58
CA GLY A 17 10.15 0.41 4.88
C GLY A 17 9.62 1.23 6.06
N TYR A 18 9.77 0.67 7.26
CA TYR A 18 9.44 1.35 8.52
C TYR A 18 10.21 2.68 8.66
N GLY A 19 11.46 2.73 8.21
CA GLY A 19 12.32 3.91 8.27
C GLY A 19 12.01 4.98 7.22
N ASP A 20 11.07 4.76 6.31
CA ASP A 20 10.80 5.68 5.19
C ASP A 20 9.64 6.66 5.48
N LEU A 21 9.50 7.09 6.73
CA LEU A 21 8.52 8.07 7.20
C LEU A 21 9.14 9.03 8.22
N GLY A 22 8.71 10.28 8.26
CA GLY A 22 9.13 11.27 9.25
C GLY A 22 8.73 10.86 10.67
N CYS A 23 7.49 10.37 10.86
CA CYS A 23 6.97 9.94 12.15
C CYS A 23 7.70 8.74 12.76
N THR A 24 8.46 7.97 11.98
CA THR A 24 9.30 6.88 12.47
C THR A 24 10.77 7.26 12.66
N GLY A 25 11.05 8.58 12.61
CA GLY A 25 12.33 9.18 12.96
C GLY A 25 13.27 9.45 11.80
N ASN A 26 12.84 9.29 10.55
CA ASN A 26 13.65 9.66 9.40
C ASN A 26 13.81 11.21 9.32
N PRO A 27 15.04 11.73 9.41
CA PRO A 27 15.25 13.17 9.46
C PRO A 27 15.17 13.87 8.09
N ASP A 28 15.23 13.10 7.02
CA ASP A 28 15.43 13.60 5.66
C ASP A 28 14.16 13.58 4.80
N ILE A 29 13.21 12.68 5.11
CA ILE A 29 11.99 12.53 4.32
C ILE A 29 10.87 13.47 4.78
N GLN A 30 10.03 13.90 3.86
CA GLN A 30 8.88 14.76 4.12
C GLN A 30 7.57 13.99 3.89
N THR A 31 6.91 13.61 5.00
CA THR A 31 5.63 12.89 5.01
C THR A 31 4.61 13.53 5.96
N PRO A 32 4.36 14.86 5.85
CA PRO A 32 3.58 15.60 6.85
C PRO A 32 2.14 15.09 7.02
N GLN A 33 1.50 14.56 5.97
CA GLN A 33 0.12 14.09 6.04
C GLN A 33 0.03 12.73 6.76
N ILE A 34 0.97 11.83 6.48
CA ILE A 34 1.07 10.53 7.17
C ILE A 34 1.53 10.76 8.62
N ASP A 35 2.43 11.72 8.86
CA ASP A 35 2.90 12.08 10.21
C ASP A 35 1.77 12.66 11.07
N GLU A 36 0.84 13.43 10.49
CA GLU A 36 -0.37 13.87 11.21
C GLU A 36 -1.32 12.70 11.50
N PHE A 37 -1.51 11.81 10.52
CA PHE A 37 -2.32 10.59 10.74
C PHE A 37 -1.74 9.71 11.85
N TYR A 38 -0.41 9.56 11.89
CA TYR A 38 0.30 8.83 12.95
C TYR A 38 -0.05 9.36 14.36
N LYS A 39 -0.20 10.66 14.54
CA LYS A 39 -0.54 11.28 15.84
C LYS A 39 -1.95 10.94 16.30
N GLU A 40 -2.85 10.69 15.37
CA GLU A 40 -4.27 10.39 15.64
C GLU A 40 -4.56 8.88 15.69
N ALA A 41 -3.76 8.06 15.03
CA ALA A 41 -3.99 6.63 14.85
C ALA A 41 -3.54 5.79 16.04
N VAL A 42 -4.11 4.60 16.17
CA VAL A 42 -3.51 3.50 16.93
C VAL A 42 -2.40 2.89 16.07
N ARG A 43 -1.21 2.74 16.63
CA ARG A 43 0.01 2.29 15.94
C ARG A 43 0.45 0.95 16.48
N LEU A 44 0.61 -0.03 15.59
CA LEU A 44 1.26 -1.29 15.91
C LEU A 44 2.77 -1.11 15.66
N THR A 45 3.52 -0.87 16.73
CA THR A 45 4.93 -0.45 16.62
C THR A 45 5.91 -1.57 16.33
N ASP A 46 5.46 -2.80 16.49
CA ASP A 46 6.22 -4.03 16.22
C ASP A 46 5.42 -4.96 15.31
N TYR A 47 4.99 -4.46 14.14
CA TYR A 47 4.19 -5.22 13.17
C TYR A 47 5.08 -5.81 12.08
N HIS A 48 4.98 -7.13 11.92
CA HIS A 48 5.81 -7.90 11.01
C HIS A 48 5.01 -8.54 9.87
N VAL A 49 5.60 -8.51 8.68
CA VAL A 49 5.05 -9.08 7.45
C VAL A 49 6.06 -10.04 6.81
N ALA A 50 5.78 -10.58 5.62
CA ALA A 50 6.82 -11.26 4.86
C ALA A 50 7.80 -10.23 4.27
N PRO A 51 9.08 -10.59 4.05
CA PRO A 51 10.06 -9.65 3.49
C PRO A 51 9.91 -9.40 1.98
N LEU A 52 8.76 -9.73 1.40
CA LEU A 52 8.43 -9.64 -0.02
C LEU A 52 6.96 -9.28 -0.24
N CYS A 53 6.69 -8.51 -1.31
CA CYS A 53 5.38 -7.95 -1.63
C CYS A 53 4.26 -9.01 -1.83
N ALA A 54 4.39 -9.95 -2.78
CA ALA A 54 3.31 -10.91 -3.03
C ALA A 54 3.00 -11.81 -1.82
N PRO A 55 3.97 -12.38 -1.09
CA PRO A 55 3.71 -13.15 0.13
C PRO A 55 2.95 -12.38 1.20
N THR A 56 3.32 -11.11 1.44
CA THR A 56 2.59 -10.24 2.38
C THR A 56 1.17 -9.97 1.90
N ARG A 57 1.00 -9.60 0.62
CA ARG A 57 -0.33 -9.37 0.04
C ARG A 57 -1.21 -10.61 0.12
N GLY A 58 -0.66 -11.79 -0.20
CA GLY A 58 -1.35 -13.06 -0.02
C GLY A 58 -1.78 -13.31 1.42
N ALA A 59 -0.93 -13.01 2.39
CA ALA A 59 -1.27 -13.16 3.81
C ALA A 59 -2.36 -12.17 4.24
N ILE A 60 -2.28 -10.89 3.86
CA ILE A 60 -3.28 -9.85 4.16
C ILE A 60 -4.65 -10.25 3.60
N PHE A 61 -4.71 -10.60 2.31
CA PHE A 61 -5.99 -10.87 1.66
C PHE A 61 -6.60 -12.23 2.00
N THR A 62 -5.86 -13.15 2.65
CA THR A 62 -6.42 -14.47 3.02
C THR A 62 -6.42 -14.75 4.52
N GLY A 63 -5.72 -13.94 5.32
CA GLY A 63 -5.47 -14.24 6.73
C GLY A 63 -4.63 -15.50 6.95
N ARG A 64 -3.91 -15.97 5.92
CA ARG A 64 -3.13 -17.21 5.96
C ARG A 64 -1.66 -16.97 5.65
N ARG A 65 -0.80 -17.76 6.27
CA ARG A 65 0.64 -17.72 6.00
C ARG A 65 0.94 -18.03 4.52
N PRO A 66 1.96 -17.40 3.91
CA PRO A 66 2.31 -17.52 2.49
C PRO A 66 2.40 -18.96 1.96
N LEU A 67 3.05 -19.86 2.70
CA LEU A 67 3.15 -21.28 2.30
C LEU A 67 1.81 -22.02 2.28
N ARG A 68 0.79 -21.49 2.95
CA ARG A 68 -0.55 -22.11 2.98
C ARG A 68 -1.46 -21.59 1.88
N ASN A 69 -1.33 -20.32 1.50
CA ASN A 69 -2.16 -19.71 0.47
C ASN A 69 -1.57 -19.82 -0.95
N GLY A 70 -0.35 -20.40 -1.08
CA GLY A 70 0.34 -20.62 -2.34
C GLY A 70 1.26 -19.48 -2.78
N VAL A 71 1.23 -18.32 -2.10
CA VAL A 71 2.01 -17.13 -2.47
C VAL A 71 3.24 -17.03 -1.59
N TRP A 72 4.37 -17.57 -2.02
CA TRP A 72 5.60 -17.60 -1.22
C TRP A 72 6.82 -16.94 -1.90
N ALA A 73 6.64 -16.44 -3.11
CA ALA A 73 7.62 -15.61 -3.83
C ALA A 73 6.91 -14.66 -4.79
N THR A 74 7.65 -13.84 -5.51
CA THR A 74 7.13 -12.74 -6.33
C THR A 74 6.95 -13.07 -7.81
N CYS A 75 7.48 -14.20 -8.28
CA CYS A 75 7.51 -14.55 -9.71
C CYS A 75 7.45 -16.07 -9.93
N TRP A 76 7.47 -16.48 -11.21
CA TRP A 76 7.50 -17.88 -11.66
C TRP A 76 6.33 -18.73 -11.14
N GLY A 77 5.12 -18.16 -11.12
CA GLY A 77 3.91 -18.83 -10.64
C GLY A 77 3.78 -18.95 -9.12
N ARG A 78 4.74 -18.42 -8.35
CA ARG A 78 4.79 -18.49 -6.88
C ARG A 78 4.12 -17.29 -6.21
N SER A 79 3.56 -16.39 -7.01
CA SER A 79 2.76 -15.23 -6.61
C SER A 79 1.27 -15.41 -6.91
N ILE A 80 0.81 -16.64 -7.16
CA ILE A 80 -0.58 -16.93 -7.50
C ILE A 80 -1.25 -17.60 -6.31
N LEU A 81 -2.37 -17.02 -5.85
CA LEU A 81 -3.20 -17.59 -4.79
C LEU A 81 -3.70 -18.99 -5.21
N HIS A 82 -3.82 -19.92 -4.26
CA HIS A 82 -4.53 -21.15 -4.50
C HIS A 82 -6.00 -20.85 -4.85
N GLU A 83 -6.57 -21.64 -5.76
CA GLU A 83 -7.94 -21.43 -6.26
C GLU A 83 -9.00 -21.46 -5.15
N GLY A 84 -8.83 -22.35 -4.17
CA GLY A 84 -9.77 -22.53 -3.05
C GLY A 84 -9.66 -21.48 -1.93
N GLU A 85 -8.79 -20.47 -2.04
CA GLU A 85 -8.68 -19.44 -1.01
C GLU A 85 -9.85 -18.46 -1.09
N THR A 86 -10.43 -18.15 0.08
CA THR A 86 -11.38 -17.04 0.23
C THR A 86 -10.61 -15.78 0.51
N SER A 87 -10.84 -14.74 -0.27
CA SER A 87 -10.19 -13.45 -0.05
C SER A 87 -10.94 -12.58 0.95
N LEU A 88 -10.24 -11.62 1.55
CA LEU A 88 -10.85 -10.59 2.38
C LEU A 88 -11.96 -9.83 1.61
N ALA A 89 -11.76 -9.57 0.31
CA ALA A 89 -12.76 -8.92 -0.51
C ALA A 89 -14.00 -9.81 -0.77
N ASP A 90 -13.83 -11.14 -0.89
CA ASP A 90 -14.97 -12.06 -0.92
C ASP A 90 -15.80 -11.95 0.36
N VAL A 91 -15.13 -11.92 1.53
CA VAL A 91 -15.81 -11.78 2.82
C VAL A 91 -16.58 -10.46 2.88
N PHE A 92 -16.01 -9.35 2.50
CA PHE A 92 -16.70 -8.05 2.48
C PHE A 92 -17.89 -8.06 1.52
N ARG A 93 -17.69 -8.50 0.27
CA ARG A 93 -18.77 -8.59 -0.74
C ARG A 93 -19.92 -9.44 -0.25
N ASP A 94 -19.64 -10.64 0.27
CA ASP A 94 -20.67 -11.59 0.74
C ASP A 94 -21.42 -11.08 1.97
N ASN A 95 -20.86 -10.06 2.65
CA ASN A 95 -21.54 -9.31 3.72
C ASN A 95 -22.15 -7.98 3.25
N GLY A 96 -22.30 -7.79 1.92
CA GLY A 96 -23.02 -6.65 1.34
C GLY A 96 -22.25 -5.33 1.38
N TYR A 97 -20.93 -5.38 1.23
CA TYR A 97 -20.10 -4.21 0.98
C TYR A 97 -19.85 -4.04 -0.52
N ALA A 98 -19.84 -2.83 -1.00
CA ALA A 98 -19.17 -2.51 -2.26
C ALA A 98 -17.66 -2.69 -2.07
N THR A 99 -16.95 -3.27 -3.05
CA THR A 99 -15.54 -3.63 -2.91
C THR A 99 -14.71 -3.11 -4.08
N GLY A 100 -13.68 -2.32 -3.79
CA GLY A 100 -12.81 -1.71 -4.81
C GLY A 100 -11.33 -1.98 -4.58
N LEU A 101 -10.56 -2.24 -5.67
CA LEU A 101 -9.11 -2.32 -5.65
C LEU A 101 -8.49 -1.39 -6.69
N PHE A 102 -7.54 -0.56 -6.26
CA PHE A 102 -6.93 0.48 -7.08
C PHE A 102 -5.40 0.40 -6.96
N GLY A 103 -4.75 -0.12 -8.01
CA GLY A 103 -3.30 -0.28 -8.11
C GLY A 103 -2.81 -1.72 -8.23
N LYS A 104 -1.87 -2.13 -7.40
CA LYS A 104 -1.17 -3.42 -7.46
C LYS A 104 -1.94 -4.54 -6.76
N TRP A 105 -2.19 -5.63 -7.49
CA TRP A 105 -2.73 -6.88 -6.93
C TRP A 105 -1.62 -7.87 -6.57
N HIS A 106 -0.87 -8.33 -7.55
CA HIS A 106 0.26 -9.26 -7.45
C HIS A 106 -0.06 -10.64 -6.86
N LEU A 107 -1.29 -11.13 -7.04
CA LEU A 107 -1.74 -12.45 -6.55
C LEU A 107 -2.33 -13.35 -7.65
N GLY A 108 -2.05 -13.00 -8.91
CA GLY A 108 -2.49 -13.70 -10.12
C GLY A 108 -3.19 -12.77 -11.10
N ASP A 109 -2.89 -12.93 -12.40
CA ASP A 109 -3.28 -11.99 -13.45
C ASP A 109 -4.28 -12.57 -14.46
N ASN A 110 -4.58 -13.86 -14.33
CA ASN A 110 -5.50 -14.59 -15.19
C ASN A 110 -6.67 -15.14 -14.37
N TYR A 111 -7.79 -15.40 -15.05
CA TYR A 111 -8.91 -16.12 -14.46
C TYR A 111 -8.46 -17.48 -13.90
N PRO A 112 -8.87 -17.87 -12.70
CA PRO A 112 -9.77 -17.20 -11.74
C PRO A 112 -9.03 -16.43 -10.60
N TYR A 113 -7.88 -15.83 -10.88
CA TYR A 113 -6.98 -15.27 -9.87
C TYR A 113 -6.92 -13.72 -9.86
N ARG A 114 -7.60 -13.07 -10.83
CA ARG A 114 -7.63 -11.60 -10.92
C ARG A 114 -8.40 -11.00 -9.75
N PRO A 115 -8.17 -9.73 -9.38
CA PRO A 115 -8.89 -9.11 -8.26
C PRO A 115 -10.41 -9.18 -8.41
N GLN A 116 -10.97 -8.99 -9.63
CA GLN A 116 -12.40 -9.14 -9.88
C GLN A 116 -12.93 -10.58 -9.72
N ASP A 117 -12.06 -11.58 -9.84
CA ASP A 117 -12.42 -12.99 -9.59
C ASP A 117 -12.33 -13.33 -8.10
N ARG A 118 -11.77 -12.42 -7.30
CA ARG A 118 -11.45 -12.57 -5.87
C ARG A 118 -12.18 -11.55 -5.00
N GLY A 119 -13.41 -11.21 -5.39
CA GLY A 119 -14.35 -10.46 -4.54
C GLY A 119 -14.38 -8.96 -4.76
N PHE A 120 -13.49 -8.36 -5.56
CA PHE A 120 -13.58 -6.95 -5.87
C PHE A 120 -14.56 -6.69 -7.01
N THR A 121 -15.54 -5.80 -6.76
CA THR A 121 -16.58 -5.43 -7.73
C THR A 121 -16.15 -4.31 -8.67
N GLU A 122 -15.23 -3.46 -8.22
CA GLU A 122 -14.59 -2.45 -9.05
C GLU A 122 -13.06 -2.53 -8.93
N VAL A 123 -12.37 -2.50 -10.07
CA VAL A 123 -10.92 -2.67 -10.15
C VAL A 123 -10.33 -1.71 -11.16
N VAL A 124 -9.33 -0.94 -10.74
CA VAL A 124 -8.40 -0.25 -11.64
C VAL A 124 -6.99 -0.67 -11.25
N ALA A 125 -6.34 -1.52 -12.04
CA ALA A 125 -5.09 -2.16 -11.64
C ALA A 125 -4.13 -2.38 -12.81
N HIS A 126 -2.84 -2.40 -12.52
CA HIS A 126 -1.84 -2.99 -13.39
C HIS A 126 -1.68 -4.49 -13.09
N LYS A 127 -1.03 -5.22 -13.98
CA LYS A 127 -0.67 -6.63 -13.78
C LYS A 127 0.75 -6.79 -13.22
N GLY A 128 1.07 -8.01 -12.81
CA GLY A 128 2.40 -8.36 -12.32
C GLY A 128 2.79 -7.72 -11.01
N GLY A 129 4.09 -7.67 -10.77
CA GLY A 129 4.69 -7.12 -9.55
C GLY A 129 4.93 -5.62 -9.59
N GLY A 130 4.86 -4.98 -10.75
CA GLY A 130 5.03 -3.55 -10.97
C GLY A 130 4.56 -3.15 -12.36
N VAL A 131 4.29 -1.88 -12.57
CA VAL A 131 3.89 -1.31 -13.86
C VAL A 131 5.00 -1.57 -14.90
N GLY A 132 4.63 -2.11 -16.07
CA GLY A 132 5.56 -2.47 -17.14
C GLY A 132 6.35 -3.76 -16.93
N GLN A 133 6.20 -4.43 -15.78
CA GLN A 133 6.79 -5.75 -15.54
C GLN A 133 5.88 -6.86 -16.11
N THR A 134 6.48 -7.96 -16.57
CA THR A 134 5.71 -9.12 -17.04
C THR A 134 4.88 -9.73 -15.88
N PRO A 135 3.57 -9.95 -16.03
CA PRO A 135 2.76 -9.93 -17.26
C PRO A 135 1.96 -8.65 -17.53
N ASP A 136 2.37 -7.50 -17.05
CA ASP A 136 1.70 -6.24 -17.36
C ASP A 136 1.76 -5.92 -18.87
N PHE A 137 1.01 -4.89 -19.30
CA PHE A 137 0.98 -4.48 -20.70
C PHE A 137 2.39 -4.02 -21.13
N TRP A 138 2.85 -4.55 -22.26
CA TRP A 138 4.19 -4.23 -22.76
C TRP A 138 4.33 -2.73 -23.07
N GLY A 139 5.35 -2.13 -22.52
CA GLY A 139 5.62 -0.71 -22.69
C GLY A 139 4.89 0.21 -21.72
N ASN A 140 4.10 -0.34 -20.80
CA ASN A 140 3.51 0.45 -19.72
C ASN A 140 4.59 1.13 -18.89
N ASN A 141 4.22 2.33 -18.42
CA ASN A 141 5.09 3.22 -17.70
C ASN A 141 4.28 3.90 -16.55
N TYR A 142 4.88 4.81 -15.82
CA TYR A 142 4.23 5.43 -14.66
C TYR A 142 3.41 6.66 -15.00
N PHE A 143 3.52 7.18 -16.23
CA PHE A 143 2.87 8.40 -16.70
C PHE A 143 2.06 8.14 -17.95
N ASP A 144 0.84 8.68 -17.99
CA ASP A 144 -0.03 8.70 -19.17
C ASP A 144 -0.19 7.31 -19.83
N ASP A 145 -0.51 6.29 -19.06
CA ASP A 145 -0.48 4.93 -19.55
C ASP A 145 -1.81 4.16 -19.40
N SER A 146 -1.79 2.87 -19.73
CA SER A 146 -2.99 2.04 -19.81
C SER A 146 -3.03 1.03 -18.67
N TYR A 147 -4.14 1.01 -17.94
CA TYR A 147 -4.38 0.07 -16.85
C TYR A 147 -5.68 -0.70 -17.07
N TYR A 148 -5.87 -1.77 -16.32
CA TYR A 148 -7.06 -2.62 -16.46
C TYR A 148 -8.19 -2.12 -15.54
N GLN A 149 -9.22 -1.54 -16.16
CA GLN A 149 -10.47 -1.20 -15.47
C GLN A 149 -11.47 -2.36 -15.64
N ASN A 150 -11.76 -3.07 -14.56
CA ASN A 150 -12.66 -4.24 -14.56
C ASN A 150 -12.29 -5.29 -15.63
N GLY A 151 -10.97 -5.50 -15.83
CA GLY A 151 -10.43 -6.42 -16.82
C GLY A 151 -10.32 -5.88 -18.26
N LYS A 152 -10.77 -4.65 -18.51
CA LYS A 152 -10.68 -3.96 -19.80
C LYS A 152 -9.53 -2.95 -19.77
N LEU A 153 -8.63 -3.04 -20.76
CA LEU A 153 -7.54 -2.08 -20.91
C LEU A 153 -8.09 -0.68 -21.19
N THR A 154 -7.73 0.28 -20.36
CA THR A 154 -8.23 1.66 -20.39
C THR A 154 -7.06 2.63 -20.24
N ARG A 155 -7.03 3.68 -21.08
CA ARG A 155 -6.02 4.74 -21.03
C ARG A 155 -6.33 5.72 -19.89
N TYR A 156 -5.28 6.10 -19.16
CA TYR A 156 -5.32 7.10 -18.11
C TYR A 156 -4.29 8.20 -18.39
N GLU A 157 -4.56 9.40 -17.93
CA GLU A 157 -3.63 10.52 -17.94
C GLU A 157 -3.05 10.74 -16.55
N GLY A 158 -1.82 11.24 -16.47
CA GLY A 158 -1.14 11.56 -15.24
C GLY A 158 -0.30 10.42 -14.66
N TYR A 159 0.16 10.63 -13.45
CA TYR A 159 1.04 9.72 -12.72
C TYR A 159 0.24 8.56 -12.10
N CYS A 160 0.76 7.34 -12.19
CA CYS A 160 0.04 6.13 -11.80
C CYS A 160 -0.50 6.18 -10.36
N THR A 161 0.27 6.67 -9.39
CA THR A 161 -0.19 6.80 -7.99
C THR A 161 -1.39 7.73 -7.88
N ASP A 162 -1.38 8.87 -8.60
CA ASP A 162 -2.52 9.79 -8.63
C ASP A 162 -3.75 9.09 -9.22
N VAL A 163 -3.57 8.30 -10.29
CA VAL A 163 -4.66 7.53 -10.92
C VAL A 163 -5.30 6.55 -9.93
N TRP A 164 -4.51 5.87 -9.09
CA TRP A 164 -5.05 4.94 -8.10
C TRP A 164 -5.90 5.65 -7.05
N PHE A 165 -5.41 6.75 -6.50
CA PHE A 165 -6.16 7.54 -5.53
C PHE A 165 -7.41 8.17 -6.14
N ASP A 166 -7.32 8.75 -7.35
CA ASP A 166 -8.47 9.32 -8.07
C ASP A 166 -9.56 8.28 -8.35
N ALA A 167 -9.17 7.07 -8.74
CA ALA A 167 -10.13 5.98 -8.96
C ALA A 167 -10.80 5.55 -7.66
N ALA A 168 -10.03 5.42 -6.57
CA ALA A 168 -10.56 5.10 -5.25
C ALA A 168 -11.52 6.17 -4.73
N GLU A 169 -11.17 7.45 -4.88
CA GLU A 169 -12.03 8.57 -4.47
C GLU A 169 -13.35 8.59 -5.23
N ARG A 170 -13.33 8.36 -6.56
CA ARG A 170 -14.58 8.21 -7.36
C ARG A 170 -15.43 7.02 -6.89
N PHE A 171 -14.79 5.89 -6.61
CA PHE A 171 -15.48 4.72 -6.06
C PHE A 171 -16.13 5.06 -4.72
N ILE A 172 -15.42 5.66 -3.78
CA ILE A 172 -15.94 6.05 -2.46
C ILE A 172 -17.12 7.01 -2.62
N GLU A 173 -16.97 8.05 -3.44
CA GLU A 173 -18.01 9.05 -3.69
C GLU A 173 -19.31 8.42 -4.26
N SER A 174 -19.19 7.37 -5.07
CA SER A 174 -20.35 6.66 -5.62
C SER A 174 -21.04 5.70 -4.63
N HIS A 175 -20.42 5.44 -3.46
CA HIS A 175 -20.92 4.48 -2.46
C HIS A 175 -21.12 5.11 -1.06
N LEU A 176 -21.33 6.43 -0.97
CA LEU A 176 -21.50 7.12 0.33
C LEU A 176 -22.73 6.63 1.13
N ASP A 177 -23.73 6.07 0.46
CA ASP A 177 -25.00 5.61 1.05
C ASP A 177 -24.96 4.14 1.51
N GLU A 178 -23.91 3.39 1.19
CA GLU A 178 -23.73 1.98 1.56
C GLU A 178 -22.32 1.70 2.08
N PRO A 179 -22.11 0.62 2.86
CA PRO A 179 -20.78 0.29 3.35
C PRO A 179 -19.88 -0.18 2.20
N PHE A 180 -18.61 0.25 2.24
CA PHE A 180 -17.62 -0.11 1.23
C PHE A 180 -16.30 -0.58 1.85
N PHE A 181 -15.56 -1.36 1.07
CA PHE A 181 -14.17 -1.75 1.29
C PHE A 181 -13.34 -1.29 0.09
N ALA A 182 -12.56 -0.26 0.27
CA ALA A 182 -11.67 0.31 -0.74
C ALA A 182 -10.21 0.01 -0.42
N CYS A 183 -9.52 -0.68 -1.34
CA CYS A 183 -8.09 -0.96 -1.25
C CYS A 183 -7.32 -0.08 -2.23
N ILE A 184 -6.49 0.82 -1.73
CA ILE A 184 -5.55 1.63 -2.51
C ILE A 184 -4.17 0.99 -2.33
N THR A 185 -3.75 0.22 -3.33
CA THR A 185 -2.54 -0.58 -3.26
C THR A 185 -1.53 -0.04 -4.26
N THR A 186 -0.71 0.94 -3.86
CA THR A 186 0.20 1.59 -4.80
C THR A 186 1.30 0.64 -5.28
N ASN A 187 1.79 0.86 -6.50
CA ASN A 187 3.05 0.27 -6.96
C ASN A 187 4.26 1.10 -6.54
N ALA A 188 4.05 2.32 -6.08
CA ALA A 188 5.06 3.20 -5.52
C ALA A 188 5.30 2.86 -4.04
N PRO A 189 6.54 3.03 -3.54
CA PRO A 189 7.75 3.48 -4.24
C PRO A 189 8.64 2.37 -4.85
N HIS A 190 8.07 1.22 -5.26
CA HIS A 190 8.82 0.16 -5.95
C HIS A 190 9.54 0.68 -7.20
N GLU A 191 10.72 0.17 -7.50
CA GLU A 191 11.48 0.50 -8.71
C GLU A 191 10.72 0.16 -10.02
N PRO A 192 11.00 0.84 -11.13
CA PRO A 192 11.95 1.94 -11.29
C PRO A 192 11.50 3.20 -10.56
N TYR A 193 12.44 3.92 -9.93
CA TYR A 193 12.11 5.13 -9.17
C TYR A 193 11.83 6.29 -10.14
N LEU A 194 10.56 6.46 -10.47
CA LEU A 194 10.08 7.46 -11.42
C LEU A 194 9.00 8.32 -10.78
N VAL A 195 9.22 9.61 -10.73
CA VAL A 195 8.27 10.60 -10.21
C VAL A 195 8.52 11.95 -10.89
N GLU A 196 7.56 12.86 -10.85
CA GLU A 196 7.78 14.23 -11.30
C GLU A 196 8.91 14.90 -10.49
N GLU A 197 9.76 15.66 -11.20
CA GLU A 197 10.92 16.33 -10.61
C GLU A 197 10.60 17.18 -9.37
N LYS A 198 9.44 17.82 -9.36
CA LYS A 198 9.00 18.65 -8.21
C LYS A 198 9.00 17.90 -6.86
N TYR A 199 8.82 16.57 -6.89
CA TYR A 199 8.85 15.73 -5.70
C TYR A 199 10.25 15.22 -5.34
N ALA A 200 11.11 14.97 -6.33
CA ALA A 200 12.48 14.51 -6.12
C ALA A 200 13.46 15.66 -5.80
N ALA A 201 13.22 16.83 -6.36
CA ALA A 201 14.11 17.99 -6.23
C ALA A 201 14.49 18.35 -4.78
N PRO A 202 13.59 18.32 -3.77
CA PRO A 202 13.95 18.62 -2.38
C PRO A 202 15.02 17.70 -1.79
N TYR A 203 15.24 16.54 -2.39
CA TYR A 203 16.12 15.49 -1.87
C TYR A 203 17.47 15.41 -2.57
N ARG A 204 17.64 16.10 -3.71
CA ARG A 204 18.84 15.91 -4.59
C ARG A 204 20.14 16.39 -3.99
N GLU A 205 20.13 17.41 -3.15
CA GLU A 205 21.36 18.00 -2.59
C GLU A 205 21.78 17.34 -1.26
N ASN A 206 21.01 16.38 -0.75
CA ASN A 206 21.34 15.68 0.48
C ASN A 206 22.10 14.38 0.15
N GLU A 207 23.40 14.39 0.41
CA GLU A 207 24.30 13.24 0.14
C GLU A 207 23.93 11.98 0.95
N ASN A 208 23.19 12.11 2.05
CA ASN A 208 22.73 10.98 2.84
C ASN A 208 21.58 10.22 2.16
N ILE A 209 20.84 10.87 1.28
CA ILE A 209 19.72 10.24 0.56
C ILE A 209 20.27 9.39 -0.60
N VAL A 210 19.88 8.10 -0.61
CA VAL A 210 20.34 7.12 -1.60
C VAL A 210 19.68 7.37 -2.96
N HIS A 211 18.35 7.49 -2.96
CA HIS A 211 17.54 7.69 -4.15
C HIS A 211 16.54 8.84 -3.94
N PRO A 212 16.85 10.06 -4.42
CA PRO A 212 15.94 11.20 -4.35
C PRO A 212 14.54 10.91 -4.92
N GLU A 213 14.49 10.16 -6.03
CA GLU A 213 13.23 9.78 -6.68
C GLU A 213 12.38 8.84 -5.81
N PHE A 214 13.01 7.91 -5.07
CA PHE A 214 12.31 7.04 -4.12
C PHE A 214 11.60 7.86 -3.03
N TYR A 215 12.28 8.83 -2.43
CA TYR A 215 11.66 9.75 -1.48
C TYR A 215 10.62 10.65 -2.13
N GLY A 216 10.85 11.08 -3.38
CA GLY A 216 9.88 11.82 -4.16
C GLY A 216 8.58 11.04 -4.40
N MET A 217 8.67 9.74 -4.68
CA MET A 217 7.50 8.86 -4.83
C MET A 217 6.71 8.78 -3.52
N ILE A 218 7.39 8.69 -2.37
CA ILE A 218 6.75 8.67 -1.05
C ILE A 218 6.08 10.02 -0.74
N SER A 219 6.71 11.15 -1.10
CA SER A 219 6.10 12.48 -0.96
C SER A 219 4.84 12.64 -1.80
N ASN A 220 4.79 12.03 -2.99
CA ASN A 220 3.55 12.00 -3.79
C ASN A 220 2.47 11.13 -3.14
N ILE A 221 2.83 9.97 -2.56
CA ILE A 221 1.90 9.14 -1.78
C ILE A 221 1.34 9.94 -0.60
N ASP A 222 2.20 10.63 0.15
CA ASP A 222 1.81 11.44 1.30
C ASP A 222 0.80 12.53 0.93
N LEU A 223 1.04 13.24 -0.17
CA LEU A 223 0.11 14.26 -0.67
C LEU A 223 -1.26 13.66 -1.02
N ASN A 224 -1.28 12.54 -1.73
CA ASN A 224 -2.51 11.85 -2.10
C ASN A 224 -3.25 11.30 -0.87
N PHE A 225 -2.52 10.76 0.11
CA PHE A 225 -3.10 10.30 1.36
C PHE A 225 -3.77 11.45 2.14
N GLY A 226 -3.12 12.61 2.20
CA GLY A 226 -3.70 13.83 2.80
C GLY A 226 -4.97 14.28 2.07
N ARG A 227 -4.98 14.24 0.73
CA ARG A 227 -6.16 14.56 -0.09
C ARG A 227 -7.31 13.59 0.19
N LEU A 228 -7.03 12.29 0.27
CA LEU A 228 -8.02 11.27 0.61
C LEU A 228 -8.63 11.52 1.99
N ARG A 229 -7.80 11.76 3.02
CA ARG A 229 -8.27 12.07 4.38
C ARG A 229 -9.20 13.29 4.40
N LYS A 230 -8.79 14.35 3.70
CA LYS A 230 -9.63 15.55 3.57
C LYS A 230 -10.98 15.24 2.94
N LYS A 231 -11.03 14.44 1.87
CA LYS A 231 -12.29 14.03 1.23
C LYS A 231 -13.17 13.19 2.16
N LEU A 232 -12.61 12.24 2.91
CA LEU A 232 -13.38 11.46 3.90
C LEU A 232 -14.05 12.38 4.93
N SER A 233 -13.35 13.43 5.37
CA SER A 233 -13.87 14.45 6.26
C SER A 233 -14.93 15.33 5.58
N ASP A 234 -14.68 15.83 4.37
CA ASP A 234 -15.63 16.66 3.60
C ASP A 234 -16.95 15.89 3.30
N TRP A 235 -16.89 14.59 3.10
CA TRP A 235 -18.06 13.71 2.92
C TRP A 235 -18.76 13.34 4.25
N GLY A 236 -18.17 13.69 5.39
CA GLY A 236 -18.74 13.42 6.73
C GLY A 236 -18.77 11.93 7.11
N ILE A 237 -17.88 11.13 6.55
CA ILE A 237 -17.78 9.68 6.79
C ILE A 237 -16.52 9.27 7.57
N GLU A 238 -15.63 10.20 7.87
CA GLU A 238 -14.33 9.98 8.49
C GLU A 238 -14.41 9.14 9.78
N ASP A 239 -15.33 9.49 10.68
CA ASP A 239 -15.46 8.84 12.00
C ASP A 239 -16.04 7.41 11.90
N ASN A 240 -16.81 7.11 10.84
CA ASN A 240 -17.34 5.78 10.57
C ASN A 240 -16.54 5.03 9.50
N THR A 241 -15.30 5.40 9.27
CA THR A 241 -14.38 4.74 8.35
C THR A 241 -13.20 4.18 9.12
N VAL A 242 -12.97 2.87 8.98
CA VAL A 242 -11.71 2.22 9.38
C VAL A 242 -10.67 2.59 8.35
N LEU A 243 -9.81 3.56 8.65
CA LEU A 243 -8.70 3.95 7.78
C LEU A 243 -7.41 3.27 8.24
N ILE A 244 -6.79 2.51 7.36
CA ILE A 244 -5.52 1.81 7.61
C ILE A 244 -4.48 2.31 6.62
N PHE A 245 -3.29 2.62 7.15
CA PHE A 245 -2.06 2.83 6.37
C PHE A 245 -1.02 1.80 6.79
N MET A 246 -0.48 1.06 5.84
CA MET A 246 0.65 0.16 6.06
C MET A 246 1.47 -0.03 4.78
N THR A 247 2.61 -0.72 4.91
CA THR A 247 3.48 -1.08 3.79
C THR A 247 3.64 -2.59 3.70
N ASP A 248 4.06 -3.11 2.54
CA ASP A 248 4.03 -4.55 2.30
C ASP A 248 5.35 -5.28 2.62
N ASN A 249 6.47 -4.58 2.71
CA ASN A 249 7.77 -5.11 3.16
C ASN A 249 8.73 -3.97 3.52
N GLY A 250 9.95 -4.30 3.89
CA GLY A 250 10.99 -3.33 4.18
C GLY A 250 11.41 -2.50 2.97
N THR A 251 12.16 -1.43 3.22
CA THR A 251 12.62 -0.48 2.20
C THR A 251 13.41 -1.15 1.07
N SER A 252 13.22 -0.66 -0.16
CA SER A 252 14.06 -1.04 -1.30
C SER A 252 15.04 0.06 -1.73
N GLY A 253 14.80 1.31 -1.33
CA GLY A 253 15.57 2.47 -1.79
C GLY A 253 15.93 3.49 -0.70
N GLY A 254 15.49 3.32 0.55
CA GLY A 254 15.73 4.27 1.64
C GLY A 254 17.14 4.19 2.24
N CYS A 255 17.85 3.09 2.03
CA CYS A 255 19.22 2.91 2.52
C CYS A 255 20.08 2.03 1.61
N GLU A 256 21.40 2.15 1.78
CA GLU A 256 22.39 1.19 1.30
C GLU A 256 22.91 0.35 2.48
N ILE A 257 23.20 -0.93 2.25
CA ILE A 257 23.68 -1.85 3.27
C ILE A 257 25.01 -2.50 2.87
N ASP A 258 25.80 -2.89 3.85
CA ASP A 258 27.06 -3.65 3.64
C ASP A 258 26.78 -5.16 3.42
N GLY A 259 27.85 -5.94 3.23
CA GLY A 259 27.78 -7.40 3.06
C GLY A 259 27.25 -8.15 4.29
N ASN A 260 27.11 -7.49 5.43
CA ASN A 260 26.49 -7.99 6.66
C ASN A 260 25.10 -7.38 6.90
N GLU A 261 24.58 -6.69 5.91
CA GLU A 261 23.28 -6.01 5.93
C GLU A 261 23.14 -4.88 6.96
N HIS A 262 24.24 -4.25 7.39
CA HIS A 262 24.20 -3.01 8.18
C HIS A 262 24.11 -1.78 7.28
N VAL A 263 23.35 -0.78 7.71
CA VAL A 263 23.16 0.46 6.96
C VAL A 263 24.48 1.22 6.86
N LEU A 264 24.89 1.53 5.65
CA LEU A 264 26.06 2.34 5.33
C LEU A 264 25.69 3.80 5.05
N ARG A 265 24.56 4.03 4.36
CA ARG A 265 24.04 5.34 3.96
C ARG A 265 22.50 5.30 3.93
N GLY A 266 21.85 6.42 4.11
CA GLY A 266 20.39 6.52 4.22
C GLY A 266 19.89 6.22 5.62
N TYR A 267 18.61 5.89 5.73
CA TYR A 267 17.96 5.69 7.02
C TYR A 267 17.08 4.43 7.01
N ASN A 268 17.13 3.63 8.05
CA ASN A 268 16.27 2.47 8.25
C ASN A 268 15.91 2.26 9.73
N ALA A 269 15.65 3.33 10.47
CA ALA A 269 15.24 3.31 11.88
C ALA A 269 16.17 2.47 12.79
N GLY A 270 17.48 2.43 12.50
CA GLY A 270 18.47 1.63 13.23
C GLY A 270 18.38 0.13 12.98
N MET A 271 17.48 -0.33 12.11
CA MET A 271 17.28 -1.75 11.81
C MET A 271 18.33 -2.26 10.82
N ARG A 272 18.66 -3.53 10.95
CA ARG A 272 19.49 -4.31 10.03
C ARG A 272 18.65 -4.86 8.89
N GLY A 273 19.23 -4.97 7.69
CA GLY A 273 18.57 -5.50 6.50
C GLY A 273 17.67 -4.49 5.78
N MET A 274 17.14 -4.90 4.66
CA MET A 274 16.16 -4.19 3.83
C MET A 274 15.29 -5.24 3.13
N LYS A 275 14.42 -4.88 2.19
CA LYS A 275 13.59 -5.82 1.40
C LYS A 275 14.35 -7.11 1.10
N THR A 276 13.71 -8.27 1.25
CA THR A 276 14.24 -9.63 1.14
C THR A 276 15.04 -10.15 2.34
N SER A 277 15.43 -9.29 3.27
CA SER A 277 16.19 -9.67 4.46
C SER A 277 15.33 -10.39 5.50
N TYR A 278 15.97 -11.27 6.28
CA TYR A 278 15.39 -11.91 7.47
C TYR A 278 15.49 -11.05 8.73
N TYR A 279 16.17 -9.90 8.65
CA TYR A 279 16.26 -8.94 9.75
C TYR A 279 15.11 -7.95 9.70
N ASP A 280 14.86 -7.26 10.81
CA ASP A 280 13.74 -6.33 10.98
C ASP A 280 13.55 -5.34 9.82
N GLY A 281 14.66 -4.84 9.27
CA GLY A 281 14.63 -3.95 8.12
C GLY A 281 13.97 -4.54 6.85
N GLY A 282 13.84 -5.86 6.77
CA GLY A 282 13.15 -6.54 5.66
C GLY A 282 11.65 -6.74 5.84
N HIS A 283 11.18 -6.80 7.09
CA HIS A 283 9.81 -7.26 7.37
C HIS A 283 9.08 -6.52 8.50
N ARG A 284 9.73 -5.68 9.28
CA ARG A 284 9.06 -4.75 10.19
C ARG A 284 8.57 -3.54 9.41
N VAL A 285 7.27 -3.28 9.47
CA VAL A 285 6.61 -2.24 8.67
C VAL A 285 5.74 -1.33 9.54
N PRO A 286 5.47 -0.09 9.10
CA PRO A 286 4.49 0.76 9.77
C PRO A 286 3.09 0.16 9.60
N PHE A 287 2.29 0.20 10.66
CA PHE A 287 0.87 -0.13 10.63
C PHE A 287 0.12 0.87 11.51
N PHE A 288 -0.68 1.72 10.88
CA PHE A 288 -1.49 2.75 11.54
C PHE A 288 -2.95 2.53 11.22
N ILE A 289 -3.82 2.56 12.23
CA ILE A 289 -5.26 2.37 12.08
C ILE A 289 -6.02 3.43 12.87
N ARG A 290 -7.03 4.04 12.25
CA ARG A 290 -7.95 4.99 12.89
C ARG A 290 -9.39 4.61 12.57
N TRP A 291 -10.22 4.54 13.61
CA TRP A 291 -11.66 4.37 13.52
C TRP A 291 -12.32 4.93 14.79
N PRO A 292 -12.62 6.24 14.86
CA PRO A 292 -13.15 6.90 16.05
C PRO A 292 -14.42 6.25 16.60
N ASN A 293 -15.42 5.97 15.76
CA ASN A 293 -16.66 5.33 16.18
C ASN A 293 -16.48 3.93 16.77
N GLY A 294 -15.35 3.27 16.49
CA GLY A 294 -14.98 1.97 17.05
C GLY A 294 -13.96 2.06 18.20
N GLY A 295 -13.56 3.27 18.61
CA GLY A 295 -12.58 3.47 19.69
C GLY A 295 -11.14 3.14 19.29
N LEU A 296 -10.83 3.15 18.00
CA LEU A 296 -9.47 3.02 17.46
C LEU A 296 -8.96 4.39 17.02
N ASP A 297 -8.62 5.21 18.00
CA ASP A 297 -8.09 6.57 17.81
C ASP A 297 -7.20 6.99 18.99
N GLY A 298 -6.82 8.28 19.04
CA GLY A 298 -6.18 8.90 20.18
C GLY A 298 -4.67 8.75 20.27
N GLY A 299 -4.01 8.38 19.17
CA GLY A 299 -2.55 8.47 19.07
C GLY A 299 -1.80 7.59 20.05
N ARG A 300 -2.18 6.30 20.17
CA ARG A 300 -1.56 5.36 21.12
C ARG A 300 -0.79 4.24 20.43
N ASP A 301 0.27 3.78 21.09
CA ASP A 301 1.07 2.64 20.66
C ASP A 301 0.51 1.32 21.20
N VAL A 302 0.64 0.27 20.40
CA VAL A 302 0.43 -1.13 20.77
C VAL A 302 1.74 -1.85 20.45
N GLU A 303 2.42 -2.28 21.50
CA GLU A 303 3.75 -2.90 21.41
C GLU A 303 3.67 -4.43 21.31
N ASP A 304 2.59 -5.02 21.86
CA ASP A 304 2.34 -6.47 21.80
C ASP A 304 1.86 -6.86 20.39
N THR A 305 2.79 -7.11 19.50
CA THR A 305 2.46 -7.44 18.14
C THR A 305 2.96 -8.77 17.68
N SER A 306 2.40 -9.21 16.63
CA SER A 306 2.65 -10.49 15.98
C SER A 306 3.59 -10.38 14.79
#